data_ad1bc95384af1d9695420f59ddab17ff
#
_entry.id   ad1bc95384af1d9695420f59ddab17ff
#
_cell.length_a   1.000
_cell.length_b   1.000
_cell.length_c   1.000
_cell.angle_alpha   90.00
_cell.angle_beta   90.00
_cell.angle_gamma   90.00
#
_symmetry.space_group_name_H-M   'P 1'
#
loop_
_entity.id
_entity.type
_entity.pdbx_description
1 polymer ?
#
loop_
_entity_poly.entity_id
_entity_poly.type
_entity_poly.pdbx_seq_one_letter_code
_entity_poly.pdbx_strand_id
1 'polypeptide(L)'
;MTDTFEALGLPTPLLNALKDMGFTHPTPIQQKAFSVVLSGRDVIGIAQTGTGKTFAYLLPILRQLKFSKDKDPRVLIIVPTRELVIQMVSEIEKLSAYMDLRIAGVYGGTNINTQAKTVALGLDILVATPGRLLDLVFIRALQLKSVRQLVIDEVDEILNLGFRSQLNSLLDMLPKKKQNLLFSATMTEDVDDMIQIFFKGPQLIEVTRVGTPLEKIRQSAYRVPNFNTKLHLLEYLLAHDETMEKVLIFGGTKRMADRIYAYLETKFPEQFSATHSNKSQNFRIQAVQKFQDGTLRGLVATDLLARGLDVTDVTHVINLDTPDTPENYIHRIGRTGRADTEGAAITFIADTELVYQEQIETLMNKAIPMLPLPDGVLISTELTEEEKEALYSGKNYMKVPSLLQSKGAFHEKKEKNKKVNLGNATKYRREMKYKKPIKRKPKKK
;
A
#
# COMPACT_ATOMS: atom_id res chain seq x y z
N MET A 1 -28.68 8.92 -15.69
CA MET A 1 -27.49 8.90 -14.82
C MET A 1 -27.50 10.19 -14.03
N THR A 2 -27.19 10.14 -12.73
CA THR A 2 -27.18 11.34 -11.88
C THR A 2 -25.88 12.11 -12.16
N ASP A 3 -25.98 13.21 -12.90
CA ASP A 3 -24.78 13.91 -13.38
C ASP A 3 -24.14 14.85 -12.33
N THR A 4 -24.80 15.09 -11.19
CA THR A 4 -24.31 15.97 -10.14
C THR A 4 -24.38 15.34 -8.74
N PHE A 5 -23.63 15.88 -7.78
CA PHE A 5 -23.67 15.43 -6.38
C PHE A 5 -25.00 15.76 -5.69
N GLU A 6 -25.72 16.81 -6.12
CA GLU A 6 -27.04 17.13 -5.62
C GLU A 6 -28.05 16.00 -5.90
N ALA A 7 -27.94 15.37 -7.07
CA ALA A 7 -28.81 14.27 -7.46
C ALA A 7 -28.59 12.99 -6.60
N LEU A 8 -27.47 12.88 -5.88
CA LEU A 8 -27.26 11.83 -4.88
C LEU A 8 -28.00 12.12 -3.55
N GLY A 9 -28.64 13.28 -3.42
CA GLY A 9 -29.38 13.66 -2.21
C GLY A 9 -28.47 13.82 -0.99
N LEU A 10 -27.27 14.34 -1.19
CA LEU A 10 -26.36 14.70 -0.10
C LEU A 10 -26.90 15.87 0.73
N PRO A 11 -26.66 15.90 2.06
CA PRO A 11 -27.03 17.03 2.89
C PRO A 11 -26.16 18.26 2.56
N THR A 12 -26.72 19.46 2.77
CA THR A 12 -26.06 20.75 2.49
C THR A 12 -24.64 20.86 3.00
N PRO A 13 -24.29 20.40 4.22
CA PRO A 13 -22.90 20.42 4.71
C PRO A 13 -21.91 19.70 3.81
N LEU A 14 -22.28 18.51 3.28
CA LEU A 14 -21.42 17.76 2.37
C LEU A 14 -21.33 18.39 0.99
N LEU A 15 -22.44 18.96 0.48
CA LEU A 15 -22.43 19.67 -0.81
C LEU A 15 -21.53 20.91 -0.76
N ASN A 16 -21.56 21.68 0.34
CA ASN A 16 -20.70 22.84 0.53
C ASN A 16 -19.22 22.40 0.58
N ALA A 17 -18.89 21.34 1.33
CA ALA A 17 -17.54 20.83 1.39
C ALA A 17 -17.01 20.36 0.02
N LEU A 18 -17.82 19.64 -0.76
CA LEU A 18 -17.47 19.21 -2.12
C LEU A 18 -17.23 20.41 -3.05
N LYS A 19 -18.07 21.46 -2.94
CA LYS A 19 -17.91 22.69 -3.70
C LYS A 19 -16.60 23.40 -3.37
N ASP A 20 -16.26 23.53 -2.07
CA ASP A 20 -15.01 24.15 -1.63
C ASP A 20 -13.78 23.36 -2.10
N MET A 21 -13.92 22.04 -2.23
CA MET A 21 -12.89 21.15 -2.79
C MET A 21 -12.84 21.12 -4.32
N GLY A 22 -13.75 21.85 -5.02
CA GLY A 22 -13.80 21.93 -6.47
C GLY A 22 -14.45 20.74 -7.18
N PHE A 23 -15.13 19.84 -6.44
CA PHE A 23 -15.79 18.69 -7.03
C PHE A 23 -17.22 19.01 -7.42
N THR A 24 -17.56 18.77 -8.70
CA THR A 24 -18.87 19.08 -9.27
C THR A 24 -19.68 17.83 -9.65
N HIS A 25 -19.00 16.78 -10.09
CA HIS A 25 -19.62 15.56 -10.60
C HIS A 25 -19.06 14.30 -9.92
N PRO A 26 -19.92 13.35 -9.54
CA PRO A 26 -19.49 12.08 -9.00
C PRO A 26 -18.90 11.16 -10.08
N THR A 27 -17.86 10.44 -9.73
CA THR A 27 -17.26 9.42 -10.61
C THR A 27 -18.17 8.19 -10.72
N PRO A 28 -17.97 7.31 -11.73
CA PRO A 28 -18.79 6.11 -11.91
C PRO A 28 -18.83 5.18 -10.70
N ILE A 29 -17.71 5.03 -9.97
CA ILE A 29 -17.68 4.21 -8.75
C ILE A 29 -18.47 4.87 -7.62
N GLN A 30 -18.42 6.20 -7.49
CA GLN A 30 -19.18 6.95 -6.50
C GLN A 30 -20.69 6.81 -6.75
N GLN A 31 -21.14 6.93 -8.00
CA GLN A 31 -22.54 6.75 -8.37
C GLN A 31 -23.04 5.33 -8.06
N LYS A 32 -22.27 4.30 -8.47
CA LYS A 32 -22.67 2.90 -8.28
C LYS A 32 -22.65 2.49 -6.81
N ALA A 33 -21.65 2.92 -6.04
CA ALA A 33 -21.49 2.52 -4.64
C ALA A 33 -22.45 3.24 -3.70
N PHE A 34 -22.84 4.46 -4.00
CA PHE A 34 -23.56 5.33 -3.08
C PHE A 34 -24.86 4.71 -2.53
N SER A 35 -25.75 4.25 -3.39
CA SER A 35 -27.02 3.64 -2.98
C SER A 35 -26.84 2.30 -2.26
N VAL A 36 -25.85 1.51 -2.69
CA VAL A 36 -25.56 0.20 -2.11
C VAL A 36 -25.00 0.36 -0.69
N VAL A 37 -24.05 1.29 -0.48
CA VAL A 37 -23.52 1.57 0.86
C VAL A 37 -24.63 2.12 1.76
N LEU A 38 -25.48 3.02 1.27
CA LEU A 38 -26.62 3.54 2.04
C LEU A 38 -27.62 2.45 2.45
N SER A 39 -27.76 1.38 1.67
CA SER A 39 -28.67 0.27 1.99
C SER A 39 -28.18 -0.61 3.16
N GLY A 40 -26.95 -0.40 3.64
CA GLY A 40 -26.37 -1.17 4.72
C GLY A 40 -25.83 -2.55 4.29
N ARG A 41 -25.79 -2.85 2.99
CA ARG A 41 -25.19 -4.09 2.46
C ARG A 41 -23.66 -4.04 2.52
N ASP A 42 -23.04 -5.19 2.66
CA ASP A 42 -21.60 -5.33 2.48
C ASP A 42 -21.24 -5.06 1.01
N VAL A 43 -20.13 -4.37 0.79
CA VAL A 43 -19.68 -3.95 -0.55
C VAL A 43 -18.24 -4.37 -0.77
N ILE A 44 -17.96 -4.85 -1.97
CA ILE A 44 -16.63 -5.03 -2.51
C ILE A 44 -16.49 -4.09 -3.71
N GLY A 45 -15.61 -3.11 -3.61
CA GLY A 45 -15.31 -2.15 -4.68
C GLY A 45 -13.98 -2.47 -5.34
N ILE A 46 -14.02 -2.96 -6.57
CA ILE A 46 -12.80 -3.17 -7.37
C ILE A 46 -12.66 -2.02 -8.35
N ALA A 47 -11.64 -1.20 -8.13
CA ALA A 47 -11.35 -0.07 -9.00
C ALA A 47 -9.90 0.40 -8.81
N GLN A 48 -9.29 0.88 -9.86
CA GLN A 48 -7.91 1.39 -9.83
C GLN A 48 -7.76 2.63 -8.93
N THR A 49 -6.52 2.96 -8.55
CA THR A 49 -6.21 4.20 -7.83
C THR A 49 -6.60 5.42 -8.67
N GLY A 50 -7.03 6.51 -8.01
CA GLY A 50 -7.46 7.74 -8.70
C GLY A 50 -8.85 7.71 -9.35
N THR A 51 -9.64 6.65 -9.15
CA THR A 51 -11.02 6.56 -9.63
C THR A 51 -12.04 7.21 -8.69
N GLY A 52 -11.61 7.69 -7.52
CA GLY A 52 -12.49 8.27 -6.49
C GLY A 52 -13.09 7.26 -5.52
N LYS A 53 -12.43 6.10 -5.29
CA LYS A 53 -12.84 5.08 -4.31
C LYS A 53 -13.11 5.67 -2.92
N THR A 54 -12.23 6.53 -2.45
CA THR A 54 -12.34 7.17 -1.12
C THR A 54 -13.70 7.85 -0.93
N PHE A 55 -14.13 8.65 -1.87
CA PHE A 55 -15.43 9.33 -1.79
C PHE A 55 -16.62 8.39 -2.04
N ALA A 56 -16.39 7.27 -2.75
CA ALA A 56 -17.43 6.29 -2.99
C ALA A 56 -17.97 5.68 -1.68
N TYR A 57 -17.11 5.52 -0.66
CA TYR A 57 -17.55 5.07 0.66
C TYR A 57 -17.71 6.21 1.69
N LEU A 58 -16.90 7.27 1.64
CA LEU A 58 -17.00 8.35 2.62
C LEU A 58 -18.31 9.13 2.50
N LEU A 59 -18.75 9.48 1.31
CA LEU A 59 -19.98 10.27 1.13
C LEU A 59 -21.22 9.59 1.72
N PRO A 60 -21.53 8.31 1.42
CA PRO A 60 -22.68 7.65 2.05
C PRO A 60 -22.48 7.40 3.56
N ILE A 61 -21.25 7.15 4.03
CA ILE A 61 -20.95 7.01 5.47
C ILE A 61 -21.23 8.34 6.19
N LEU A 62 -20.67 9.45 5.73
CA LEU A 62 -20.85 10.77 6.35
C LEU A 62 -22.30 11.23 6.32
N ARG A 63 -23.05 10.91 5.25
CA ARG A 63 -24.50 11.19 5.17
C ARG A 63 -25.29 10.48 6.26
N GLN A 64 -24.89 9.24 6.64
CA GLN A 64 -25.59 8.46 7.67
C GLN A 64 -25.14 8.78 9.08
N LEU A 65 -23.96 9.38 9.24
CA LEU A 65 -23.35 9.60 10.54
C LEU A 65 -24.02 10.79 11.24
N LYS A 66 -24.67 10.48 12.37
CA LYS A 66 -25.31 11.50 13.24
C LYS A 66 -24.43 11.75 14.45
N PHE A 67 -24.58 12.93 15.06
CA PHE A 67 -23.93 13.24 16.33
C PHE A 67 -24.18 12.15 17.38
N SER A 68 -23.15 11.79 18.14
CA SER A 68 -23.25 10.87 19.28
C SER A 68 -22.33 11.32 20.41
N LYS A 69 -22.80 11.10 21.63
CA LYS A 69 -22.00 11.29 22.86
C LYS A 69 -21.10 10.10 23.18
N ASP A 70 -21.25 8.99 22.44
CA ASP A 70 -20.44 7.80 22.64
C ASP A 70 -18.95 8.12 22.40
N LYS A 71 -18.08 7.47 23.17
CA LYS A 71 -16.63 7.66 23.05
C LYS A 71 -15.98 6.68 22.07
N ASP A 72 -16.57 5.53 21.87
CA ASP A 72 -16.03 4.50 20.98
C ASP A 72 -16.35 4.81 19.50
N PRO A 73 -15.44 4.55 18.57
CA PRO A 73 -15.64 4.83 17.16
C PRO A 73 -16.79 4.00 16.57
N ARG A 74 -17.60 4.63 15.73
CA ARG A 74 -18.68 4.00 14.98
C ARG A 74 -18.26 3.63 13.57
N VAL A 75 -17.28 4.32 13.03
CA VAL A 75 -16.66 4.05 11.74
C VAL A 75 -15.19 3.75 11.94
N LEU A 76 -14.75 2.63 11.42
CA LEU A 76 -13.35 2.21 11.41
C LEU A 76 -12.89 2.07 9.97
N ILE A 77 -11.81 2.76 9.62
CA ILE A 77 -11.17 2.69 8.30
C ILE A 77 -9.77 2.13 8.50
N ILE A 78 -9.47 1.01 7.87
CA ILE A 78 -8.17 0.35 7.91
C ILE A 78 -7.47 0.59 6.58
N VAL A 79 -6.24 1.10 6.64
CA VAL A 79 -5.38 1.39 5.48
C VAL A 79 -3.98 0.84 5.70
N PRO A 80 -3.21 0.52 4.65
CA PRO A 80 -1.92 -0.17 4.77
C PRO A 80 -0.82 0.68 5.39
N THR A 81 -0.78 1.99 5.12
CA THR A 81 0.38 2.84 5.45
C THR A 81 0.01 4.04 6.30
N ARG A 82 1.02 4.62 6.98
CA ARG A 82 0.86 5.84 7.81
C ARG A 82 0.46 7.04 6.96
N GLU A 83 1.05 7.12 5.79
CA GLU A 83 0.84 8.20 4.84
C GLU A 83 -0.63 8.24 4.43
N LEU A 84 -1.20 7.05 4.12
CA LEU A 84 -2.64 6.92 3.84
C LEU A 84 -3.51 7.27 5.04
N VAL A 85 -3.08 6.95 6.28
CA VAL A 85 -3.85 7.39 7.47
C VAL A 85 -3.90 8.91 7.54
N ILE A 86 -2.77 9.60 7.36
CA ILE A 86 -2.68 11.06 7.43
C ILE A 86 -3.52 11.69 6.31
N GLN A 87 -3.37 11.19 5.08
CA GLN A 87 -4.14 11.65 3.94
C GLN A 87 -5.65 11.45 4.15
N MET A 88 -6.05 10.24 4.56
CA MET A 88 -7.46 9.90 4.78
C MET A 88 -8.09 10.79 5.86
N VAL A 89 -7.38 11.05 6.96
CA VAL A 89 -7.85 11.97 8.01
C VAL A 89 -8.07 13.36 7.42
N SER A 90 -7.09 13.89 6.66
CA SER A 90 -7.22 15.21 6.02
C SER A 90 -8.39 15.28 5.02
N GLU A 91 -8.61 14.22 4.24
CA GLU A 91 -9.76 14.16 3.32
C GLU A 91 -11.09 14.12 4.07
N ILE A 92 -11.19 13.34 5.17
CA ILE A 92 -12.40 13.29 5.99
C ILE A 92 -12.65 14.65 6.65
N GLU A 93 -11.62 15.31 7.17
CA GLU A 93 -11.73 16.65 7.77
C GLU A 93 -12.23 17.66 6.75
N LYS A 94 -11.71 17.67 5.52
CA LYS A 94 -12.19 18.55 4.44
C LYS A 94 -13.65 18.27 4.07
N LEU A 95 -14.02 16.99 3.90
CA LEU A 95 -15.39 16.61 3.57
C LEU A 95 -16.37 16.92 4.71
N SER A 96 -15.93 16.87 5.95
CA SER A 96 -16.75 17.12 7.13
C SER A 96 -16.56 18.53 7.71
N ALA A 97 -15.99 19.48 6.96
CA ALA A 97 -15.72 20.85 7.43
C ALA A 97 -16.95 21.57 8.01
N TYR A 98 -18.14 21.22 7.58
CA TYR A 98 -19.43 21.75 8.04
C TYR A 98 -20.17 20.79 8.97
N MET A 99 -19.48 19.80 9.55
CA MET A 99 -20.05 18.78 10.44
C MET A 99 -19.26 18.73 11.74
N ASP A 100 -19.93 18.50 12.86
CA ASP A 100 -19.27 18.29 14.16
C ASP A 100 -18.94 16.82 14.36
N LEU A 101 -17.74 16.38 13.89
CA LEU A 101 -17.26 15.01 13.96
C LEU A 101 -15.86 14.95 14.59
N ARG A 102 -15.66 13.96 15.44
CA ARG A 102 -14.38 13.66 16.08
C ARG A 102 -13.66 12.60 15.25
N ILE A 103 -12.56 12.99 14.64
CA ILE A 103 -11.78 12.16 13.73
C ILE A 103 -10.38 11.97 14.30
N ALA A 104 -9.84 10.77 14.26
CA ALA A 104 -8.45 10.51 14.62
C ALA A 104 -7.80 9.48 13.70
N GLY A 105 -6.48 9.66 13.49
CA GLY A 105 -5.61 8.72 12.79
C GLY A 105 -4.61 8.07 13.73
N VAL A 106 -4.44 6.74 13.65
CA VAL A 106 -3.45 6.01 14.46
C VAL A 106 -2.60 5.10 13.58
N TYR A 107 -1.28 5.18 13.77
CA TYR A 107 -0.30 4.46 12.94
C TYR A 107 1.01 4.20 13.68
N GLY A 108 1.74 3.21 13.25
CA GLY A 108 3.01 2.79 13.85
C GLY A 108 4.14 3.82 13.68
N GLY A 109 5.22 3.68 14.47
CA GLY A 109 6.43 4.51 14.40
C GLY A 109 6.33 5.88 15.08
N THR A 110 5.28 6.11 15.86
CA THR A 110 5.08 7.27 16.74
C THR A 110 4.79 6.79 18.15
N ASN A 111 4.83 7.69 19.14
CA ASN A 111 4.59 7.33 20.53
C ASN A 111 3.15 6.83 20.73
N ILE A 112 2.99 5.59 21.18
CA ILE A 112 1.68 4.97 21.41
C ILE A 112 0.88 5.69 22.51
N ASN A 113 1.55 6.20 23.56
CA ASN A 113 0.88 6.87 24.66
C ASN A 113 0.19 8.17 24.22
N THR A 114 0.78 8.89 23.27
CA THR A 114 0.16 10.09 22.70
C THR A 114 -1.12 9.71 21.97
N GLN A 115 -1.07 8.69 21.11
CA GLN A 115 -2.25 8.21 20.38
C GLN A 115 -3.30 7.60 21.31
N ALA A 116 -2.89 6.90 22.36
CA ALA A 116 -3.81 6.40 23.40
C ALA A 116 -4.59 7.53 24.07
N LYS A 117 -3.93 8.65 24.38
CA LYS A 117 -4.60 9.83 24.94
C LYS A 117 -5.61 10.44 23.95
N THR A 118 -5.23 10.53 22.68
CA THR A 118 -6.11 11.05 21.62
C THR A 118 -7.38 10.23 21.49
N VAL A 119 -7.26 8.88 21.37
CA VAL A 119 -8.44 8.02 21.24
C VAL A 119 -9.32 8.00 22.49
N ALA A 120 -8.74 8.17 23.68
CA ALA A 120 -9.47 8.21 24.94
C ALA A 120 -10.41 9.44 25.09
N LEU A 121 -10.17 10.52 24.33
CA LEU A 121 -11.07 11.69 24.29
C LEU A 121 -12.42 11.35 23.64
N GLY A 122 -12.47 10.27 22.88
CA GLY A 122 -13.65 9.83 22.14
C GLY A 122 -13.62 10.31 20.68
N LEU A 123 -14.10 9.45 19.80
CA LEU A 123 -14.10 9.67 18.35
C LEU A 123 -15.28 9.01 17.66
N ASP A 124 -15.65 9.55 16.52
CA ASP A 124 -16.71 9.02 15.66
C ASP A 124 -16.12 8.17 14.54
N ILE A 125 -15.00 8.64 13.97
CA ILE A 125 -14.28 7.99 12.88
C ILE A 125 -12.83 7.75 13.31
N LEU A 126 -12.37 6.51 13.18
CA LEU A 126 -10.98 6.12 13.39
C LEU A 126 -10.39 5.61 12.08
N VAL A 127 -9.26 6.20 11.67
CA VAL A 127 -8.44 5.71 10.57
C VAL A 127 -7.19 5.07 11.16
N ALA A 128 -6.84 3.85 10.73
CA ALA A 128 -5.77 3.11 11.40
C ALA A 128 -4.95 2.22 10.46
N THR A 129 -3.66 2.04 10.77
CA THR A 129 -2.90 0.89 10.26
C THR A 129 -3.14 -0.33 11.15
N PRO A 130 -3.17 -1.57 10.59
CA PRO A 130 -3.54 -2.79 11.33
C PRO A 130 -2.76 -3.00 12.63
N GLY A 131 -1.42 -2.91 12.58
CA GLY A 131 -0.57 -3.18 13.75
C GLY A 131 -0.84 -2.22 14.91
N ARG A 132 -0.86 -0.91 14.66
CA ARG A 132 -1.09 0.10 15.71
C ARG A 132 -2.51 0.02 16.28
N LEU A 133 -3.49 -0.32 15.46
CA LEU A 133 -4.85 -0.52 15.93
C LEU A 133 -4.91 -1.66 16.96
N LEU A 134 -4.27 -2.80 16.65
CA LEU A 134 -4.14 -3.92 17.59
C LEU A 134 -3.43 -3.53 18.88
N ASP A 135 -2.30 -2.79 18.79
CA ASP A 135 -1.57 -2.33 19.97
C ASP A 135 -2.50 -1.55 20.92
N LEU A 136 -3.28 -0.59 20.39
CA LEU A 136 -4.20 0.24 21.18
C LEU A 136 -5.35 -0.55 21.79
N VAL A 137 -5.86 -1.57 21.09
CA VAL A 137 -6.89 -2.48 21.62
C VAL A 137 -6.31 -3.35 22.74
N PHE A 138 -5.11 -3.91 22.57
CA PHE A 138 -4.46 -4.77 23.57
C PHE A 138 -4.13 -4.02 24.86
N ILE A 139 -3.68 -2.78 24.79
CA ILE A 139 -3.47 -1.94 25.99
C ILE A 139 -4.79 -1.37 26.55
N ARG A 140 -5.94 -1.73 25.99
CA ARG A 140 -7.29 -1.29 26.38
C ARG A 140 -7.50 0.23 26.30
N ALA A 141 -6.72 0.94 25.51
CA ALA A 141 -6.91 2.36 25.26
C ALA A 141 -8.09 2.63 24.30
N LEU A 142 -8.49 1.64 23.52
CA LEU A 142 -9.54 1.70 22.52
C LEU A 142 -10.45 0.48 22.59
N GLN A 143 -11.77 0.67 22.44
CA GLN A 143 -12.75 -0.38 22.29
C GLN A 143 -13.41 -0.31 20.92
N LEU A 144 -13.60 -1.48 20.28
CA LEU A 144 -14.18 -1.58 18.93
C LEU A 144 -15.67 -2.01 18.94
N LYS A 145 -16.28 -2.14 20.11
CA LYS A 145 -17.65 -2.68 20.28
C LYS A 145 -18.75 -1.84 19.64
N SER A 146 -18.49 -0.54 19.42
CA SER A 146 -19.45 0.41 18.85
C SER A 146 -19.32 0.56 17.33
N VAL A 147 -18.36 -0.13 16.69
CA VAL A 147 -18.14 -0.07 15.24
C VAL A 147 -19.36 -0.64 14.51
N ARG A 148 -19.95 0.21 13.67
CA ARG A 148 -21.11 -0.12 12.81
C ARG A 148 -20.73 -0.25 11.36
N GLN A 149 -19.69 0.46 10.94
CA GLN A 149 -19.16 0.42 9.58
C GLN A 149 -17.66 0.20 9.63
N LEU A 150 -17.20 -0.82 8.92
CA LEU A 150 -15.79 -1.13 8.71
C LEU A 150 -15.47 -0.89 7.24
N VAL A 151 -14.45 -0.08 6.99
CA VAL A 151 -13.84 0.08 5.66
C VAL A 151 -12.45 -0.53 5.71
N ILE A 152 -12.12 -1.35 4.72
CA ILE A 152 -10.76 -1.83 4.46
C ILE A 152 -10.40 -1.31 3.08
N ASP A 153 -9.50 -0.34 3.02
CA ASP A 153 -9.07 0.26 1.76
C ASP A 153 -7.66 -0.22 1.39
N GLU A 154 -7.41 -0.41 0.12
CA GLU A 154 -6.18 -1.01 -0.42
C GLU A 154 -5.86 -2.36 0.25
N VAL A 155 -6.87 -3.26 0.31
CA VAL A 155 -6.72 -4.55 1.00
C VAL A 155 -5.65 -5.43 0.38
N ASP A 156 -5.52 -5.43 -0.94
CA ASP A 156 -4.44 -6.10 -1.67
C ASP A 156 -3.07 -5.67 -1.12
N GLU A 157 -2.91 -4.39 -0.86
CA GLU A 157 -1.68 -3.85 -0.28
C GLU A 157 -1.49 -4.23 1.20
N ILE A 158 -2.55 -4.22 2.00
CA ILE A 158 -2.48 -4.68 3.41
C ILE A 158 -1.98 -6.13 3.46
N LEU A 159 -2.46 -6.99 2.55
CA LEU A 159 -2.06 -8.39 2.47
C LEU A 159 -0.63 -8.55 1.96
N ASN A 160 -0.23 -7.82 0.93
CA ASN A 160 1.13 -7.81 0.38
C ASN A 160 2.19 -7.36 1.42
N LEU A 161 1.83 -6.44 2.32
CA LEU A 161 2.68 -6.00 3.42
C LEU A 161 2.76 -7.01 4.59
N GLY A 162 2.09 -8.14 4.49
CA GLY A 162 2.11 -9.20 5.49
C GLY A 162 1.22 -8.95 6.71
N PHE A 163 0.26 -8.03 6.64
CA PHE A 163 -0.66 -7.72 7.74
C PHE A 163 -1.87 -8.66 7.83
N ARG A 164 -1.87 -9.80 7.09
CA ARG A 164 -2.99 -10.77 7.10
C ARG A 164 -3.37 -11.22 8.51
N SER A 165 -2.40 -11.60 9.35
CA SER A 165 -2.65 -12.06 10.70
C SER A 165 -3.24 -10.98 11.61
N GLN A 166 -2.74 -9.75 11.50
CA GLN A 166 -3.24 -8.61 12.26
C GLN A 166 -4.66 -8.25 11.82
N LEU A 167 -4.92 -8.26 10.51
CA LEU A 167 -6.25 -7.97 9.97
C LEU A 167 -7.27 -9.01 10.41
N ASN A 168 -6.95 -10.30 10.34
CA ASN A 168 -7.82 -11.37 10.82
C ASN A 168 -8.13 -11.20 12.33
N SER A 169 -7.12 -10.93 13.15
CA SER A 169 -7.30 -10.69 14.58
C SER A 169 -8.22 -9.50 14.86
N LEU A 170 -8.13 -8.43 14.08
CA LEU A 170 -9.01 -7.27 14.19
C LEU A 170 -10.45 -7.62 13.80
N LEU A 171 -10.64 -8.35 12.71
CA LEU A 171 -11.95 -8.76 12.23
C LEU A 171 -12.69 -9.63 13.25
N ASP A 172 -11.97 -10.52 13.97
CA ASP A 172 -12.51 -11.34 15.05
C ASP A 172 -12.93 -10.53 16.29
N MET A 173 -12.26 -9.38 16.55
CA MET A 173 -12.58 -8.51 17.69
C MET A 173 -13.73 -7.54 17.40
N LEU A 174 -14.13 -7.37 16.16
CA LEU A 174 -15.21 -6.47 15.76
C LEU A 174 -16.60 -7.05 15.99
N PRO A 175 -17.64 -6.22 16.19
CA PRO A 175 -19.03 -6.69 16.29
C PRO A 175 -19.44 -7.53 15.08
N LYS A 176 -20.23 -8.60 15.35
CA LYS A 176 -20.76 -9.46 14.29
C LYS A 176 -21.74 -8.71 13.37
N LYS A 177 -22.50 -7.77 13.94
CA LYS A 177 -23.44 -6.92 13.20
C LYS A 177 -22.81 -5.59 12.87
N LYS A 178 -22.22 -5.49 11.70
CA LYS A 178 -21.65 -4.28 11.10
C LYS A 178 -21.74 -4.38 9.59
N GLN A 179 -21.68 -3.26 8.92
CA GLN A 179 -21.49 -3.20 7.47
C GLN A 179 -19.99 -3.29 7.16
N ASN A 180 -19.62 -4.14 6.22
CA ASN A 180 -18.22 -4.26 5.76
C ASN A 180 -18.10 -3.68 4.35
N LEU A 181 -17.12 -2.82 4.16
CA LEU A 181 -16.81 -2.17 2.89
C LEU A 181 -15.35 -2.45 2.59
N LEU A 182 -15.08 -3.19 1.51
CA LEU A 182 -13.74 -3.54 1.09
C LEU A 182 -13.46 -2.87 -0.25
N PHE A 183 -12.32 -2.21 -0.34
CA PHE A 183 -11.87 -1.59 -1.58
C PHE A 183 -10.46 -2.08 -1.93
N SER A 184 -10.29 -2.43 -3.21
CA SER A 184 -9.02 -2.94 -3.74
C SER A 184 -8.79 -2.42 -5.15
N ALA A 185 -7.53 -2.39 -5.56
CA ALA A 185 -7.19 -2.17 -6.97
C ALA A 185 -7.26 -3.48 -7.76
N THR A 186 -6.95 -4.61 -7.11
CA THR A 186 -6.86 -5.94 -7.70
C THR A 186 -7.63 -6.97 -6.90
N MET A 187 -8.10 -8.04 -7.56
CA MET A 187 -8.72 -9.22 -6.93
C MET A 187 -7.72 -10.37 -6.98
N THR A 188 -6.87 -10.44 -5.94
CA THR A 188 -5.92 -11.56 -5.77
C THR A 188 -6.58 -12.74 -5.06
N GLU A 189 -5.98 -13.94 -5.11
CA GLU A 189 -6.47 -15.11 -4.37
C GLU A 189 -6.58 -14.82 -2.86
N ASP A 190 -5.60 -14.11 -2.29
CA ASP A 190 -5.60 -13.73 -0.88
C ASP A 190 -6.75 -12.79 -0.51
N VAL A 191 -7.14 -11.89 -1.42
CA VAL A 191 -8.29 -10.99 -1.25
C VAL A 191 -9.59 -11.78 -1.32
N ASP A 192 -9.72 -12.69 -2.28
CA ASP A 192 -10.91 -13.54 -2.44
C ASP A 192 -11.10 -14.45 -1.22
N ASP A 193 -10.05 -15.11 -0.73
CA ASP A 193 -10.06 -15.90 0.50
C ASP A 193 -10.60 -15.10 1.68
N MET A 194 -10.12 -13.87 1.85
CA MET A 194 -10.57 -13.01 2.95
C MET A 194 -12.04 -12.63 2.81
N ILE A 195 -12.50 -12.35 1.59
CA ILE A 195 -13.91 -12.06 1.30
C ILE A 195 -14.79 -13.24 1.67
N GLN A 196 -14.43 -14.46 1.27
CA GLN A 196 -15.20 -15.66 1.56
C GLN A 196 -15.33 -15.93 3.06
N ILE A 197 -14.30 -15.61 3.86
CA ILE A 197 -14.29 -15.84 5.31
C ILE A 197 -15.13 -14.80 6.06
N PHE A 198 -14.98 -13.52 5.72
CA PHE A 198 -15.48 -12.43 6.57
C PHE A 198 -16.71 -11.68 6.02
N PHE A 199 -17.07 -11.86 4.74
CA PHE A 199 -18.18 -11.16 4.11
C PHE A 199 -19.34 -12.11 3.83
N LYS A 200 -20.59 -11.61 3.98
CA LYS A 200 -21.81 -12.41 3.74
C LYS A 200 -22.60 -11.84 2.60
N GLY A 201 -22.46 -12.44 1.42
CA GLY A 201 -23.20 -12.02 0.22
C GLY A 201 -22.94 -10.55 -0.14
N PRO A 202 -21.68 -10.10 -0.22
CA PRO A 202 -21.38 -8.72 -0.53
C PRO A 202 -21.81 -8.36 -1.94
N GLN A 203 -22.15 -7.08 -2.16
CA GLN A 203 -22.39 -6.55 -3.50
C GLN A 203 -21.05 -6.21 -4.13
N LEU A 204 -20.71 -6.90 -5.21
CA LEU A 204 -19.52 -6.57 -6.01
C LEU A 204 -19.84 -5.35 -6.89
N ILE A 205 -19.00 -4.33 -6.77
CA ILE A 205 -19.01 -3.14 -7.61
C ILE A 205 -17.68 -3.07 -8.33
N GLU A 206 -17.72 -3.45 -9.58
CA GLU A 206 -16.56 -3.36 -10.45
C GLU A 206 -16.74 -2.18 -11.41
N VAL A 207 -15.74 -1.33 -11.43
CA VAL A 207 -15.68 -0.22 -12.38
C VAL A 207 -14.40 -0.38 -13.19
N THR A 208 -14.57 -1.03 -14.33
CA THR A 208 -13.58 -0.98 -15.40
C THR A 208 -13.77 0.36 -16.10
N ARG A 209 -12.77 1.24 -16.08
CA ARG A 209 -12.84 2.43 -16.93
C ARG A 209 -12.85 1.98 -18.38
N VAL A 210 -13.81 2.48 -19.16
CA VAL A 210 -13.68 2.51 -20.62
C VAL A 210 -12.50 3.43 -20.92
N GLY A 211 -11.42 2.88 -21.49
CA GLY A 211 -10.11 3.53 -21.55
C GLY A 211 -9.39 3.37 -20.19
N THR A 212 -8.69 2.25 -19.98
CA THR A 212 -7.92 2.02 -18.75
C THR A 212 -6.92 3.16 -18.58
N PRO A 213 -6.58 3.62 -17.34
CA PRO A 213 -5.48 4.56 -17.14
C PRO A 213 -4.20 4.09 -17.85
N LEU A 214 -4.03 2.78 -18.02
CA LEU A 214 -2.95 2.16 -18.76
C LEU A 214 -2.92 2.52 -20.26
N GLU A 215 -4.07 2.82 -20.87
CA GLU A 215 -4.15 3.25 -22.29
C GLU A 215 -3.70 4.71 -22.48
N LYS A 216 -3.89 5.55 -21.46
CA LYS A 216 -3.42 6.93 -21.44
C LYS A 216 -1.95 7.06 -21.03
N ILE A 217 -1.33 5.97 -20.57
CA ILE A 217 0.08 5.94 -20.20
C ILE A 217 0.89 5.38 -21.36
N ARG A 218 1.74 6.22 -21.95
CA ARG A 218 2.73 5.81 -22.91
C ARG A 218 3.82 5.01 -22.19
N GLN A 219 3.88 3.73 -22.42
CA GLN A 219 4.85 2.83 -21.79
C GLN A 219 6.01 2.53 -22.76
N SER A 220 7.22 2.51 -22.23
CA SER A 220 8.42 2.10 -22.97
C SER A 220 9.44 1.48 -22.00
N ALA A 221 10.35 0.70 -22.55
CA ALA A 221 11.42 0.08 -21.77
C ALA A 221 12.76 0.18 -22.49
N TYR A 222 13.84 0.13 -21.71
CA TYR A 222 15.22 0.07 -22.19
C TYR A 222 15.90 -1.15 -21.55
N ARG A 223 16.57 -1.96 -22.37
CA ARG A 223 17.44 -3.02 -21.85
C ARG A 223 18.78 -2.43 -21.44
N VAL A 224 19.13 -2.57 -20.18
CA VAL A 224 20.30 -1.90 -19.58
C VAL A 224 21.14 -2.92 -18.81
N PRO A 225 22.48 -2.99 -19.08
CA PRO A 225 23.29 -4.11 -18.57
C PRO A 225 23.54 -4.09 -17.06
N ASN A 226 23.56 -2.92 -16.40
CA ASN A 226 23.89 -2.79 -14.99
C ASN A 226 23.38 -1.47 -14.39
N PHE A 227 23.44 -1.37 -13.06
CA PHE A 227 22.93 -0.25 -12.30
C PHE A 227 23.60 1.10 -12.67
N ASN A 228 24.91 1.13 -12.87
CA ASN A 228 25.61 2.37 -13.21
C ASN A 228 25.19 2.86 -14.61
N THR A 229 24.98 1.97 -15.56
CA THR A 229 24.41 2.33 -16.87
C THR A 229 22.97 2.82 -16.75
N LYS A 230 22.17 2.23 -15.84
CA LYS A 230 20.82 2.74 -15.54
C LYS A 230 20.85 4.20 -15.03
N LEU A 231 21.84 4.56 -14.20
CA LEU A 231 22.04 5.95 -13.74
C LEU A 231 22.42 6.88 -14.89
N HIS A 232 23.32 6.47 -15.80
CA HIS A 232 23.71 7.27 -16.96
C HIS A 232 22.52 7.47 -17.92
N LEU A 233 21.71 6.44 -18.13
CA LEU A 233 20.47 6.56 -18.93
C LEU A 233 19.48 7.53 -18.26
N LEU A 234 19.32 7.46 -16.96
CA LEU A 234 18.46 8.36 -16.19
C LEU A 234 18.92 9.83 -16.36
N GLU A 235 20.22 10.09 -16.19
CA GLU A 235 20.82 11.41 -16.41
C GLU A 235 20.58 11.90 -17.84
N TYR A 236 20.82 11.04 -18.82
CA TYR A 236 20.62 11.37 -20.23
C TYR A 236 19.17 11.78 -20.52
N LEU A 237 18.20 10.98 -20.07
CA LEU A 237 16.79 11.27 -20.29
C LEU A 237 16.36 12.57 -19.60
N LEU A 238 16.77 12.78 -18.35
CA LEU A 238 16.45 14.00 -17.59
C LEU A 238 17.08 15.27 -18.20
N ALA A 239 18.22 15.15 -18.89
CA ALA A 239 18.90 16.27 -19.52
C ALA A 239 18.36 16.61 -20.92
N HIS A 240 17.79 15.63 -21.65
CA HIS A 240 17.44 15.81 -23.06
C HIS A 240 15.92 15.74 -23.32
N ASP A 241 15.11 15.30 -22.36
CA ASP A 241 13.65 15.28 -22.50
C ASP A 241 13.03 16.41 -21.65
N GLU A 242 12.68 17.50 -22.32
CA GLU A 242 12.08 18.68 -21.68
C GLU A 242 10.68 18.39 -21.12
N THR A 243 10.03 17.32 -21.57
CA THR A 243 8.70 16.94 -21.07
C THR A 243 8.75 16.28 -19.69
N MET A 244 9.95 15.93 -19.20
CA MET A 244 10.18 15.40 -17.85
C MET A 244 10.19 16.50 -16.79
N GLU A 245 9.06 17.18 -16.62
CA GLU A 245 8.90 18.27 -15.67
C GLU A 245 8.70 17.81 -14.24
N LYS A 246 7.88 16.76 -14.04
CA LYS A 246 7.54 16.19 -12.72
C LYS A 246 7.71 14.68 -12.73
N VAL A 247 8.83 14.20 -12.19
CA VAL A 247 9.31 12.83 -12.37
C VAL A 247 9.28 12.05 -11.07
N LEU A 248 8.59 10.89 -11.06
CA LEU A 248 8.64 9.93 -9.95
C LEU A 248 9.53 8.76 -10.34
N ILE A 249 10.62 8.54 -9.57
CA ILE A 249 11.62 7.52 -9.85
C ILE A 249 11.52 6.41 -8.80
N PHE A 250 11.35 5.17 -9.24
CA PHE A 250 11.28 4.02 -8.36
C PHE A 250 12.62 3.28 -8.28
N GLY A 251 13.06 3.03 -7.04
CA GLY A 251 14.17 2.13 -6.73
C GLY A 251 13.69 1.00 -5.82
N GLY A 252 13.97 -0.26 -6.16
CA GLY A 252 13.45 -1.45 -5.49
C GLY A 252 13.86 -1.58 -4.02
N THR A 253 14.98 -0.96 -3.63
CA THR A 253 15.46 -0.96 -2.24
C THR A 253 15.76 0.45 -1.75
N LYS A 254 15.73 0.63 -0.41
CA LYS A 254 16.09 1.90 0.24
C LYS A 254 17.51 2.34 -0.12
N ARG A 255 18.46 1.38 -0.17
CA ARG A 255 19.85 1.62 -0.53
C ARG A 255 19.97 2.08 -1.99
N MET A 256 19.21 1.48 -2.88
CA MET A 256 19.13 1.90 -4.27
C MET A 256 18.54 3.31 -4.38
N ALA A 257 17.47 3.62 -3.67
CA ALA A 257 16.87 4.96 -3.67
C ALA A 257 17.85 6.03 -3.16
N ASP A 258 18.62 5.74 -2.09
CA ASP A 258 19.66 6.64 -1.61
C ASP A 258 20.81 6.83 -2.64
N ARG A 259 21.22 5.77 -3.34
CA ARG A 259 22.24 5.86 -4.40
C ARG A 259 21.77 6.67 -5.61
N ILE A 260 20.53 6.45 -6.05
CA ILE A 260 19.92 7.23 -7.15
C ILE A 260 19.90 8.70 -6.76
N TYR A 261 19.41 9.03 -5.56
CA TYR A 261 19.36 10.39 -5.08
C TYR A 261 20.75 11.03 -4.99
N ALA A 262 21.73 10.33 -4.41
CA ALA A 262 23.09 10.84 -4.30
C ALA A 262 23.70 11.14 -5.68
N TYR A 263 23.45 10.30 -6.69
CA TYR A 263 23.88 10.54 -8.07
C TYR A 263 23.20 11.77 -8.67
N LEU A 264 21.87 11.85 -8.56
CA LEU A 264 21.09 12.96 -9.11
C LEU A 264 21.44 14.29 -8.45
N GLU A 265 21.74 14.30 -7.15
CA GLU A 265 22.14 15.53 -6.45
C GLU A 265 23.45 16.12 -6.99
N THR A 266 24.38 15.27 -7.49
CA THR A 266 25.60 15.75 -8.12
C THR A 266 25.41 16.33 -9.52
N LYS A 267 24.33 15.89 -10.23
CA LYS A 267 24.05 16.29 -11.62
C LYS A 267 22.99 17.39 -11.72
N PHE A 268 22.02 17.36 -10.84
CA PHE A 268 20.87 18.26 -10.78
C PHE A 268 20.65 18.74 -9.34
N PRO A 269 21.53 19.61 -8.81
CA PRO A 269 21.48 20.03 -7.41
C PRO A 269 20.11 20.61 -7.03
N GLU A 270 19.60 20.24 -5.86
CA GLU A 270 18.35 20.74 -5.26
C GLU A 270 17.05 20.44 -6.05
N GLN A 271 17.11 19.69 -7.17
CA GLN A 271 15.94 19.36 -7.97
C GLN A 271 15.24 18.07 -7.53
N PHE A 272 15.93 17.22 -6.77
CA PHE A 272 15.41 15.91 -6.38
C PHE A 272 15.42 15.72 -4.86
N SER A 273 14.61 14.79 -4.39
CA SER A 273 14.67 14.26 -3.01
C SER A 273 14.44 12.77 -3.02
N ALA A 274 14.82 12.07 -1.93
CA ALA A 274 14.54 10.66 -1.77
C ALA A 274 13.61 10.41 -0.59
N THR A 275 12.65 9.49 -0.77
CA THR A 275 11.71 9.08 0.28
C THR A 275 11.67 7.56 0.43
N HIS A 276 11.95 7.08 1.63
CA HIS A 276 11.87 5.65 2.02
C HIS A 276 11.78 5.51 3.54
N SER A 277 11.46 4.32 4.03
CA SER A 277 11.13 4.10 5.45
C SER A 277 12.26 4.41 6.46
N ASN A 278 13.53 4.59 6.03
CA ASN A 278 14.63 5.01 6.89
C ASN A 278 14.71 6.53 7.08
N LYS A 279 14.01 7.32 6.27
CA LYS A 279 13.91 8.77 6.47
C LYS A 279 12.89 9.07 7.58
N SER A 280 13.11 10.16 8.33
CA SER A 280 12.15 10.58 9.36
C SER A 280 10.79 10.93 8.75
N GLN A 281 9.70 10.79 9.53
CA GLN A 281 8.35 11.08 9.05
C GLN A 281 8.23 12.53 8.53
N ASN A 282 8.77 13.49 9.30
CA ASN A 282 8.71 14.91 8.90
C ASN A 282 9.45 15.15 7.58
N PHE A 283 10.62 14.53 7.40
CA PHE A 283 11.37 14.63 6.14
C PHE A 283 10.54 14.09 4.97
N ARG A 284 9.89 12.94 5.14
CA ARG A 284 9.07 12.32 4.09
C ARG A 284 7.88 13.19 3.69
N ILE A 285 7.17 13.74 4.67
CA ILE A 285 6.04 14.66 4.42
C ILE A 285 6.53 15.90 3.69
N GLN A 286 7.63 16.52 4.12
CA GLN A 286 8.20 17.71 3.46
C GLN A 286 8.67 17.41 2.03
N ALA A 287 9.33 16.26 1.79
CA ALA A 287 9.77 15.88 0.45
C ALA A 287 8.59 15.71 -0.50
N VAL A 288 7.52 15.06 -0.05
CA VAL A 288 6.30 14.89 -0.83
C VAL A 288 5.62 16.22 -1.11
N GLN A 289 5.51 17.09 -0.10
CA GLN A 289 4.89 18.39 -0.24
C GLN A 289 5.66 19.27 -1.25
N LYS A 290 6.99 19.34 -1.14
CA LYS A 290 7.84 20.06 -2.10
C LYS A 290 7.75 19.51 -3.52
N PHE A 291 7.51 18.19 -3.65
CA PHE A 291 7.28 17.59 -4.96
C PHE A 291 5.87 17.90 -5.49
N GLN A 292 4.85 17.93 -4.63
CA GLN A 292 3.50 18.30 -5.02
C GLN A 292 3.37 19.75 -5.47
N ASP A 293 4.01 20.68 -4.75
CA ASP A 293 3.96 22.11 -5.05
C ASP A 293 4.94 22.55 -6.18
N GLY A 294 5.69 21.58 -6.75
CA GLY A 294 6.60 21.84 -7.87
C GLY A 294 7.96 22.43 -7.48
N THR A 295 8.26 22.57 -6.18
CA THR A 295 9.58 22.99 -5.70
C THR A 295 10.67 21.98 -6.08
N LEU A 296 10.32 20.69 -6.12
CA LEU A 296 11.18 19.62 -6.60
C LEU A 296 10.68 19.11 -7.95
N ARG A 297 11.62 18.97 -8.90
CA ARG A 297 11.38 18.33 -10.20
C ARG A 297 11.12 16.84 -10.07
N GLY A 298 11.79 16.16 -9.12
CA GLY A 298 11.66 14.74 -9.00
C GLY A 298 11.74 14.19 -7.58
N LEU A 299 11.10 13.03 -7.41
CA LEU A 299 11.10 12.29 -6.15
C LEU A 299 11.55 10.85 -6.40
N VAL A 300 12.58 10.41 -5.69
CA VAL A 300 13.02 9.01 -5.68
C VAL A 300 12.31 8.28 -4.54
N ALA A 301 11.61 7.20 -4.84
CA ALA A 301 10.80 6.48 -3.87
C ALA A 301 10.97 4.96 -3.96
N THR A 302 10.68 4.27 -2.86
CA THR A 302 10.45 2.82 -2.86
C THR A 302 8.95 2.52 -2.92
N ASP A 303 8.57 1.32 -3.38
CA ASP A 303 7.17 0.90 -3.54
C ASP A 303 6.32 1.18 -2.30
N LEU A 304 6.81 0.79 -1.12
CA LEU A 304 6.10 0.94 0.15
C LEU A 304 5.61 2.36 0.42
N LEU A 305 6.38 3.37 0.03
CA LEU A 305 6.01 4.77 0.28
C LEU A 305 5.25 5.40 -0.88
N ALA A 306 5.61 5.04 -2.10
CA ALA A 306 4.92 5.59 -3.27
C ALA A 306 3.45 5.18 -3.34
N ARG A 307 3.06 4.06 -2.73
CA ARG A 307 1.68 3.58 -2.68
C ARG A 307 0.78 4.42 -1.78
N GLY A 308 1.30 4.97 -0.70
CA GLY A 308 0.56 5.86 0.19
C GLY A 308 0.65 7.34 -0.14
N LEU A 309 1.32 7.71 -1.23
CA LEU A 309 1.49 9.09 -1.63
C LEU A 309 0.38 9.49 -2.61
N ASP A 310 -0.43 10.48 -2.23
CA ASP A 310 -1.28 11.19 -3.18
C ASP A 310 -0.44 12.18 -3.97
N VAL A 311 0.35 11.63 -4.86
CA VAL A 311 1.13 12.42 -5.81
C VAL A 311 0.34 12.48 -7.10
N THR A 312 -0.12 13.68 -7.43
CA THR A 312 -0.86 13.98 -8.66
C THR A 312 0.05 14.69 -9.67
N ASP A 313 -0.40 14.73 -10.91
CA ASP A 313 0.22 15.49 -12.00
C ASP A 313 1.67 15.07 -12.29
N VAL A 314 2.01 13.80 -12.07
CA VAL A 314 3.30 13.24 -12.44
C VAL A 314 3.33 13.06 -13.97
N THR A 315 4.28 13.74 -14.64
CA THR A 315 4.44 13.63 -16.10
C THR A 315 5.08 12.30 -16.47
N HIS A 316 6.10 11.88 -15.69
CA HIS A 316 6.86 10.67 -15.97
C HIS A 316 7.05 9.81 -14.73
N VAL A 317 6.83 8.51 -14.88
CA VAL A 317 7.23 7.48 -13.93
C VAL A 317 8.43 6.73 -14.52
N ILE A 318 9.52 6.66 -13.77
CA ILE A 318 10.72 5.90 -14.16
C ILE A 318 10.90 4.75 -13.19
N ASN A 319 10.80 3.52 -13.69
CA ASN A 319 11.15 2.33 -12.96
C ASN A 319 12.64 2.03 -13.22
N LEU A 320 13.52 2.39 -12.26
CA LEU A 320 14.94 2.09 -12.40
C LEU A 320 15.22 0.58 -12.26
N ASP A 321 14.35 -0.14 -11.59
CA ASP A 321 14.28 -1.59 -11.53
C ASP A 321 12.88 -2.08 -11.91
N THR A 322 12.82 -3.24 -12.56
CA THR A 322 11.56 -3.89 -12.88
C THR A 322 10.99 -4.52 -11.59
N PRO A 323 9.78 -4.17 -11.16
CA PRO A 323 9.21 -4.79 -9.96
C PRO A 323 9.01 -6.29 -10.15
N ASP A 324 9.28 -7.07 -9.10
CA ASP A 324 9.15 -8.52 -9.07
C ASP A 324 7.68 -9.00 -9.04
N THR A 325 6.77 -8.09 -8.69
CA THR A 325 5.33 -8.34 -8.62
C THR A 325 4.63 -7.49 -9.69
N PRO A 326 3.91 -8.09 -10.64
CA PRO A 326 3.27 -7.36 -11.73
C PRO A 326 2.29 -6.27 -11.28
N GLU A 327 1.56 -6.49 -10.19
CA GLU A 327 0.64 -5.52 -9.61
C GLU A 327 1.39 -4.24 -9.15
N ASN A 328 2.63 -4.39 -8.67
CA ASN A 328 3.47 -3.26 -8.28
C ASN A 328 3.76 -2.35 -9.47
N TYR A 329 3.98 -2.93 -10.64
CA TYR A 329 4.15 -2.16 -11.86
C TYR A 329 2.95 -1.28 -12.17
N ILE A 330 1.75 -1.85 -12.11
CA ILE A 330 0.49 -1.11 -12.34
C ILE A 330 0.33 0.01 -11.30
N HIS A 331 0.63 -0.26 -10.04
CA HIS A 331 0.57 0.74 -8.97
C HIS A 331 1.59 1.87 -9.15
N ARG A 332 2.81 1.56 -9.65
CA ARG A 332 3.84 2.57 -9.95
C ARG A 332 3.41 3.46 -11.10
N ILE A 333 3.07 2.88 -12.26
CA ILE A 333 2.72 3.68 -13.45
C ILE A 333 1.40 4.41 -13.29
N GLY A 334 0.47 3.93 -12.46
CA GLY A 334 -0.78 4.60 -12.12
C GLY A 334 -0.60 5.91 -11.31
N ARG A 335 0.64 6.38 -11.08
CA ARG A 335 0.94 7.72 -10.54
C ARG A 335 0.92 8.79 -11.62
N THR A 336 0.99 8.41 -12.89
CA THR A 336 0.82 9.30 -14.05
C THR A 336 -0.46 8.94 -14.83
N GLY A 337 -0.81 9.70 -15.84
CA GLY A 337 -1.97 9.44 -16.70
C GLY A 337 -3.32 9.55 -15.98
N ARG A 338 -3.43 10.43 -14.98
CA ARG A 338 -4.67 10.63 -14.22
C ARG A 338 -5.56 11.69 -14.86
N ALA A 339 -6.88 11.53 -14.67
CA ALA A 339 -7.94 12.39 -15.24
C ALA A 339 -7.80 12.51 -16.77
N ASP A 340 -7.55 13.70 -17.30
CA ASP A 340 -7.48 13.98 -18.74
C ASP A 340 -6.04 14.22 -19.22
N THR A 341 -5.02 13.95 -18.38
CA THR A 341 -3.62 14.14 -18.76
C THR A 341 -3.01 12.81 -19.25
N GLU A 342 -2.24 12.89 -20.35
CA GLU A 342 -1.39 11.81 -20.79
C GLU A 342 -0.16 11.69 -19.88
N GLY A 343 0.28 10.46 -19.64
CA GLY A 343 1.46 10.20 -18.85
C GLY A 343 2.46 9.30 -19.56
N ALA A 344 3.70 9.28 -19.08
CA ALA A 344 4.72 8.38 -19.58
C ALA A 344 5.29 7.50 -18.47
N ALA A 345 5.53 6.23 -18.80
CA ALA A 345 6.21 5.28 -17.92
C ALA A 345 7.39 4.65 -18.66
N ILE A 346 8.56 4.74 -18.06
CA ILE A 346 9.81 4.22 -18.64
C ILE A 346 10.40 3.20 -17.68
N THR A 347 10.74 2.02 -18.17
CA THR A 347 11.29 0.95 -17.33
C THR A 347 12.69 0.55 -17.82
N PHE A 348 13.66 0.49 -16.89
CA PHE A 348 15.02 0.06 -17.17
C PHE A 348 15.18 -1.40 -16.73
N ILE A 349 15.37 -2.28 -17.71
CA ILE A 349 15.33 -3.72 -17.53
C ILE A 349 16.73 -4.29 -17.65
N ALA A 350 17.24 -4.89 -16.57
CA ALA A 350 18.45 -5.71 -16.62
C ALA A 350 18.11 -7.12 -17.13
N ASP A 351 19.13 -7.85 -17.62
CA ASP A 351 18.92 -9.21 -18.14
C ASP A 351 18.29 -10.17 -17.11
N THR A 352 18.59 -9.95 -15.83
CA THR A 352 18.00 -10.72 -14.72
C THR A 352 16.55 -10.36 -14.44
N GLU A 353 16.05 -9.24 -14.95
CA GLU A 353 14.70 -8.71 -14.71
C GLU A 353 13.72 -9.03 -15.85
N LEU A 354 14.20 -9.63 -16.97
CA LEU A 354 13.36 -9.95 -18.13
C LEU A 354 12.17 -10.83 -17.77
N VAL A 355 12.33 -11.76 -16.86
CA VAL A 355 11.25 -12.64 -16.40
C VAL A 355 10.11 -11.85 -15.74
N TYR A 356 10.41 -10.77 -15.05
CA TYR A 356 9.41 -9.90 -14.42
C TYR A 356 8.67 -9.09 -15.49
N GLN A 357 9.37 -8.63 -16.53
CA GLN A 357 8.74 -7.97 -17.67
C GLN A 357 7.71 -8.87 -18.33
N GLU A 358 8.04 -10.13 -18.60
CA GLU A 358 7.12 -11.10 -19.22
C GLU A 358 5.85 -11.30 -18.37
N GLN A 359 6.00 -11.35 -17.03
CA GLN A 359 4.87 -11.48 -16.13
C GLN A 359 3.99 -10.20 -16.13
N ILE A 360 4.61 -9.02 -16.17
CA ILE A 360 3.91 -7.74 -16.25
C ILE A 360 3.11 -7.64 -17.56
N GLU A 361 3.73 -7.97 -18.69
CA GLU A 361 3.09 -7.95 -20.00
C GLU A 361 1.93 -8.95 -20.08
N THR A 362 2.09 -10.12 -19.46
CA THR A 362 1.04 -11.14 -19.35
C THR A 362 -0.16 -10.61 -18.55
N LEU A 363 0.09 -9.98 -17.39
CA LEU A 363 -0.98 -9.41 -16.55
C LEU A 363 -1.72 -8.28 -17.29
N MET A 364 -0.99 -7.43 -18.02
CA MET A 364 -1.58 -6.32 -18.76
C MET A 364 -2.21 -6.75 -20.09
N ASN A 365 -1.94 -7.96 -20.55
CA ASN A 365 -2.24 -8.42 -21.92
C ASN A 365 -1.76 -7.42 -22.99
N LYS A 366 -0.59 -6.83 -22.76
CA LYS A 366 0.00 -5.78 -23.60
C LYS A 366 1.52 -5.80 -23.50
N ALA A 367 2.19 -5.82 -24.64
CA ALA A 367 3.65 -5.71 -24.72
C ALA A 367 4.12 -4.28 -24.41
N ILE A 368 5.26 -4.15 -23.73
CA ILE A 368 5.94 -2.87 -23.49
C ILE A 368 6.98 -2.67 -24.60
N PRO A 369 6.88 -1.63 -25.41
CA PRO A 369 7.85 -1.35 -26.47
C PRO A 369 9.27 -1.20 -25.92
N MET A 370 10.20 -2.03 -26.43
CA MET A 370 11.62 -1.94 -26.11
C MET A 370 12.32 -0.96 -27.03
N LEU A 371 12.91 0.07 -26.44
CA LEU A 371 13.66 1.10 -27.17
C LEU A 371 15.16 0.80 -27.16
N PRO A 372 15.88 1.17 -28.22
CA PRO A 372 17.34 1.11 -28.22
C PRO A 372 17.92 2.14 -27.25
N LEU A 373 19.06 1.80 -26.63
CA LEU A 373 19.78 2.81 -25.83
C LEU A 373 20.22 3.97 -26.70
N PRO A 374 20.04 5.22 -26.25
CA PRO A 374 20.55 6.37 -26.99
C PRO A 374 22.08 6.37 -27.10
N ASP A 375 22.61 6.76 -28.24
CA ASP A 375 24.06 6.76 -28.52
C ASP A 375 24.90 7.60 -27.54
N GLY A 376 24.28 8.60 -26.88
CA GLY A 376 24.92 9.44 -25.86
C GLY A 376 25.04 8.83 -24.47
N VAL A 377 24.50 7.63 -24.22
CA VAL A 377 24.51 6.98 -22.91
C VAL A 377 25.81 6.21 -22.69
N LEU A 378 26.54 6.57 -21.65
CA LEU A 378 27.76 5.85 -21.26
C LEU A 378 27.41 4.48 -20.69
N ILE A 379 27.90 3.41 -21.35
CA ILE A 379 27.78 2.05 -20.85
C ILE A 379 28.91 1.79 -19.84
N SER A 380 28.55 1.62 -18.58
CA SER A 380 29.52 1.32 -17.52
C SER A 380 29.85 -0.17 -17.50
N THR A 381 31.12 -0.47 -17.27
CA THR A 381 31.59 -1.83 -16.97
C THR A 381 31.70 -2.09 -15.45
N GLU A 382 31.55 -1.05 -14.64
CA GLU A 382 31.60 -1.16 -13.18
C GLU A 382 30.28 -1.68 -12.63
N LEU A 383 30.37 -2.76 -11.87
CA LEU A 383 29.25 -3.37 -11.18
C LEU A 383 29.18 -2.89 -9.74
N THR A 384 27.98 -2.77 -9.19
CA THR A 384 27.77 -2.57 -7.76
C THR A 384 28.20 -3.79 -6.95
N GLU A 385 28.38 -3.64 -5.64
CA GLU A 385 28.73 -4.76 -4.77
C GLU A 385 27.66 -5.87 -4.82
N GLU A 386 26.38 -5.48 -4.86
CA GLU A 386 25.26 -6.42 -4.96
C GLU A 386 25.28 -7.20 -6.30
N GLU A 387 25.59 -6.53 -7.41
CA GLU A 387 25.71 -7.17 -8.73
C GLU A 387 26.92 -8.13 -8.75
N LYS A 388 28.04 -7.74 -8.14
CA LYS A 388 29.22 -8.63 -7.98
C LYS A 388 28.88 -9.85 -7.12
N GLU A 389 28.24 -9.66 -5.96
CA GLU A 389 27.83 -10.75 -5.09
C GLU A 389 26.87 -11.72 -5.80
N ALA A 390 25.93 -11.19 -6.62
CA ALA A 390 25.03 -12.00 -7.43
C ALA A 390 25.77 -12.87 -8.45
N LEU A 391 26.81 -12.32 -9.10
CA LEU A 391 27.66 -13.06 -10.03
C LEU A 391 28.51 -14.15 -9.34
N TYR A 392 29.11 -13.83 -8.18
CA TYR A 392 30.03 -14.74 -7.49
C TYR A 392 29.31 -15.81 -6.66
N SER A 393 28.07 -15.57 -6.21
CA SER A 393 27.36 -16.48 -5.32
C SER A 393 26.87 -17.76 -6.01
N GLY A 394 26.96 -17.87 -7.33
CA GLY A 394 26.43 -18.99 -8.12
C GLY A 394 24.95 -19.32 -7.81
N LYS A 395 24.30 -18.47 -7.03
CA LYS A 395 22.88 -18.55 -6.77
C LYS A 395 22.19 -18.00 -8.00
N ASN A 396 21.77 -18.91 -8.88
CA ASN A 396 20.72 -18.61 -9.81
C ASN A 396 19.51 -18.10 -9.00
N TYR A 397 19.35 -16.78 -8.88
CA TYR A 397 18.13 -16.16 -8.36
C TYR A 397 16.91 -16.49 -9.22
N MET A 398 17.13 -17.18 -10.35
CA MET A 398 16.12 -17.69 -11.28
C MET A 398 15.63 -19.11 -10.92
N LYS A 399 15.51 -19.50 -9.67
CA LYS A 399 14.52 -20.52 -9.33
C LYS A 399 13.20 -19.81 -9.11
N VAL A 400 12.57 -19.42 -10.21
CA VAL A 400 11.13 -19.23 -10.27
C VAL A 400 10.51 -20.45 -9.57
N PRO A 401 9.73 -20.30 -8.49
CA PRO A 401 8.91 -21.41 -8.03
C PRO A 401 8.01 -21.77 -9.21
N SER A 402 8.20 -22.97 -9.79
CA SER A 402 7.31 -23.39 -10.84
C SER A 402 5.91 -23.45 -10.25
N LEU A 403 5.02 -22.57 -10.68
CA LEU A 403 3.60 -22.54 -10.34
C LEU A 403 2.89 -23.88 -10.67
N LEU A 404 3.59 -24.83 -11.28
CA LEU A 404 3.09 -26.15 -11.66
C LEU A 404 3.44 -27.28 -10.69
N GLN A 405 4.10 -27.03 -9.57
CA GLN A 405 4.32 -28.05 -8.54
C GLN A 405 4.25 -27.45 -7.14
N SER A 406 3.07 -27.08 -6.71
CA SER A 406 2.75 -26.97 -5.28
C SER A 406 2.61 -28.37 -4.69
N LYS A 407 3.70 -29.11 -4.63
CA LYS A 407 3.86 -30.14 -3.62
C LYS A 407 4.15 -29.40 -2.34
N GLY A 408 3.17 -29.44 -1.41
CA GLY A 408 3.25 -28.82 -0.11
C GLY A 408 4.63 -29.02 0.52
N ALA A 409 5.04 -28.04 1.35
CA ALA A 409 6.33 -27.98 2.04
C ALA A 409 6.54 -29.16 3.03
N PHE A 410 6.50 -30.38 2.56
CA PHE A 410 6.93 -31.57 3.24
C PHE A 410 8.24 -32.02 2.61
N HIS A 411 9.35 -31.46 3.10
CA HIS A 411 10.63 -32.13 2.93
C HIS A 411 10.57 -33.42 3.75
N GLU A 412 10.50 -34.59 3.07
CA GLU A 412 10.77 -35.86 3.73
C GLU A 412 12.16 -35.82 4.39
N LYS A 413 12.13 -35.83 5.71
CA LYS A 413 13.37 -35.89 6.49
C LYS A 413 14.09 -37.19 6.14
N LYS A 414 15.36 -37.10 5.72
CA LYS A 414 16.22 -38.28 5.53
C LYS A 414 16.10 -39.18 6.76
N GLU A 415 16.08 -40.49 6.59
CA GLU A 415 15.81 -41.47 7.67
C GLU A 415 16.63 -41.26 8.95
N LYS A 416 17.89 -40.83 8.81
CA LYS A 416 18.77 -40.48 9.96
C LYS A 416 18.26 -39.28 10.79
N ASN A 417 17.32 -38.50 10.30
CA ASN A 417 16.73 -37.33 10.97
C ASN A 417 15.25 -37.54 11.37
N LYS A 418 14.72 -38.74 11.18
CA LYS A 418 13.41 -39.14 11.70
C LYS A 418 13.53 -39.45 13.20
N LYS A 419 13.81 -38.42 14.00
CA LYS A 419 13.57 -38.56 15.47
C LYS A 419 12.06 -38.58 15.66
N VAL A 420 11.57 -39.71 16.11
CA VAL A 420 10.18 -39.88 16.54
C VAL A 420 9.95 -38.83 17.64
N ASN A 421 9.05 -37.91 17.43
CA ASN A 421 8.69 -36.89 18.40
C ASN A 421 7.76 -37.59 19.44
N LEU A 422 8.37 -38.16 20.49
CA LEU A 422 7.67 -38.82 21.60
C LEU A 422 7.01 -37.79 22.54
N GLY A 423 6.30 -36.81 22.01
CA GLY A 423 5.48 -35.86 22.76
C GLY A 423 6.21 -35.22 23.94
N ASN A 424 6.27 -33.89 23.94
CA ASN A 424 6.63 -33.01 25.05
C ASN A 424 7.78 -33.48 25.98
N ALA A 425 9.01 -33.43 25.48
CA ALA A 425 10.24 -33.77 26.23
C ALA A 425 10.35 -33.03 27.58
N THR A 426 9.66 -31.92 27.74
CA THR A 426 9.59 -31.12 28.98
C THR A 426 8.75 -31.83 30.07
N LYS A 427 7.67 -32.54 29.69
CA LYS A 427 6.84 -33.28 30.61
C LYS A 427 7.59 -34.54 31.13
N TYR A 428 8.29 -35.21 30.22
CA TYR A 428 9.10 -36.39 30.58
C TYR A 428 10.31 -36.06 31.45
N ARG A 429 10.99 -34.92 31.18
CA ARG A 429 12.06 -34.41 32.03
C ARG A 429 11.58 -33.95 33.42
N ARG A 430 10.38 -33.40 33.52
CA ARG A 430 9.78 -33.05 34.81
C ARG A 430 9.45 -34.30 35.62
N GLU A 431 8.82 -35.32 35.02
CA GLU A 431 8.50 -36.56 35.71
C GLU A 431 9.77 -37.33 36.17
N MET A 432 10.84 -37.35 35.38
CA MET A 432 12.13 -37.95 35.83
C MET A 432 12.79 -37.14 36.94
N LYS A 433 12.65 -35.82 36.97
CA LYS A 433 13.27 -34.96 37.98
C LYS A 433 12.59 -35.07 39.36
N TYR A 434 11.33 -35.46 39.39
CA TYR A 434 10.55 -35.61 40.62
C TYR A 434 10.38 -37.04 41.12
N LYS A 435 10.91 -38.05 40.42
CA LYS A 435 10.94 -39.46 40.87
C LYS A 435 12.05 -39.80 41.86
N LYS A 436 12.94 -38.87 42.16
CA LYS A 436 13.97 -39.08 43.21
C LYS A 436 13.47 -38.49 44.54
N PRO A 437 13.43 -39.25 45.65
CA PRO A 437 13.00 -38.72 46.93
C PRO A 437 13.96 -37.62 47.40
N ILE A 438 13.40 -36.45 47.73
CA ILE A 438 14.17 -35.31 48.24
C ILE A 438 14.57 -35.63 49.69
N LYS A 439 15.83 -35.99 49.97
CA LYS A 439 16.39 -36.05 51.32
C LYS A 439 16.53 -34.60 51.83
N ARG A 440 15.60 -34.16 52.68
CA ARG A 440 15.75 -32.90 53.43
C ARG A 440 16.86 -33.06 54.45
N LYS A 441 17.89 -32.23 54.38
CA LYS A 441 18.88 -32.12 55.46
C LYS A 441 18.20 -31.52 56.71
N PRO A 442 18.49 -32.04 57.93
CA PRO A 442 17.96 -31.48 59.15
C PRO A 442 18.49 -30.08 59.38
N LYS A 443 17.63 -29.12 59.78
CA LYS A 443 18.04 -27.81 60.24
C LYS A 443 18.86 -27.96 61.53
N LYS A 444 20.08 -27.46 61.53
CA LYS A 444 20.86 -27.25 62.78
C LYS A 444 20.16 -26.17 63.58
N LYS A 445 19.95 -26.51 64.87
CA LYS A 445 19.56 -25.55 65.91
C LYS A 445 20.67 -24.54 66.16
#